data_cbd1d43d774ad6836444f133bd04a9d5
#
_entry.id   cbd1d43d774ad6836444f133bd04a9d5
#
_cell.length_a   1.000
_cell.length_b   1.000
_cell.length_c   1.000
_cell.angle_alpha   90.00
_cell.angle_beta   90.00
_cell.angle_gamma   90.00
#
_symmetry.space_group_name_H-M   'P 1'
#
loop_
_entity.id
_entity.type
_entity.pdbx_description
1 polymer ?
#
loop_
_entity_poly.entity_id
_entity_poly.type
_entity_poly.pdbx_seq_one_letter_code
_entity_poly.pdbx_strand_id
1 'polypeptide(L)' 'MNITEAKYTAKDSGKGIKIVVDGNTMYVPITEDNRHYNEIMKQVKAGTLTIKDAD' A
#
# COMPACT_ATOMS: atom_id res chain seq x y z
N MET A 1 -10.17 6.88 -2.22
CA MET A 1 -9.09 6.86 -1.20
C MET A 1 -7.89 7.62 -1.75
N ASN A 2 -7.44 8.62 -1.03
CA ASN A 2 -6.35 9.49 -1.49
C ASN A 2 -5.03 9.09 -0.83
N ILE A 3 -4.35 8.12 -1.42
CA ILE A 3 -3.10 7.59 -0.88
C ILE A 3 -1.95 8.47 -1.35
N THR A 4 -1.21 9.05 -0.41
CA THR A 4 -0.08 9.91 -0.73
C THR A 4 1.25 9.16 -0.71
N GLU A 5 1.35 8.07 0.05
CA GLU A 5 2.55 7.24 0.10
C GLU A 5 2.18 5.79 0.33
N ALA A 6 3.00 4.90 -0.19
CA ALA A 6 2.88 3.47 0.06
C ALA A 6 4.28 2.86 0.13
N LYS A 7 4.49 1.95 1.08
CA LYS A 7 5.79 1.32 1.29
C LYS A 7 5.60 -0.05 1.92
N TYR A 8 6.37 -1.03 1.47
CA TYR A 8 6.34 -2.35 2.09
C TYR A 8 6.90 -2.28 3.51
N THR A 9 6.32 -3.06 4.43
CA THR A 9 6.71 -3.04 5.84
C THR A 9 7.88 -3.96 6.16
N ALA A 10 8.19 -4.90 5.25
CA ALA A 10 9.30 -5.83 5.44
C ALA A 10 10.01 -6.08 4.13
N LYS A 11 11.33 -6.25 4.18
CA LYS A 11 12.14 -6.50 2.98
C LYS A 11 11.73 -7.77 2.24
N ASP A 12 11.20 -8.73 2.95
CA ASP A 12 10.76 -10.00 2.36
C ASP A 12 9.42 -9.89 1.64
N SER A 13 8.92 -8.69 1.50
CA SER A 13 7.75 -8.37 0.68
C SER A 13 6.47 -9.12 1.02
N GLY A 14 6.39 -9.75 2.16
CA GLY A 14 5.27 -10.60 2.43
C GLY A 14 4.35 -10.18 3.56
N LYS A 15 4.64 -9.08 4.24
CA LYS A 15 3.97 -8.82 5.52
C LYS A 15 2.92 -7.73 5.48
N GLY A 16 3.01 -6.79 4.56
CA GLY A 16 2.02 -5.74 4.50
C GLY A 16 2.55 -4.48 3.84
N ILE A 17 1.69 -3.49 3.75
CA ILE A 17 2.01 -2.21 3.14
C ILE A 17 1.62 -1.11 4.12
N LYS A 18 2.55 -0.20 4.36
CA LYS A 18 2.27 1.00 5.13
C LYS A 18 1.85 2.08 4.14
N ILE A 19 0.68 2.66 4.34
CA ILE A 19 0.19 3.72 3.48
C ILE A 19 -0.15 4.95 4.29
N VAL A 20 -0.09 6.10 3.63
CA VAL A 20 -0.54 7.37 4.21
C VAL A 20 -1.74 7.83 3.41
N VAL A 21 -2.87 7.97 4.06
CA VAL A 21 -4.13 8.39 3.46
C VAL A 21 -4.64 9.63 4.19
N ASP A 22 -4.74 10.73 3.47
CA ASP A 22 -5.22 12.00 4.04
C ASP A 22 -4.47 12.40 5.32
N GLY A 23 -3.16 12.13 5.34
CA GLY A 23 -2.32 12.46 6.49
C GLY A 23 -2.31 11.43 7.59
N ASN A 24 -3.05 10.33 7.45
CA ASN A 24 -3.11 9.26 8.44
C ASN A 24 -2.37 8.03 7.95
N THR A 25 -1.55 7.47 8.83
CA THR A 25 -0.79 6.25 8.51
C THR A 25 -1.64 5.02 8.79
N MET A 26 -1.67 4.11 7.82
CA MET A 26 -2.40 2.85 7.96
C MET A 26 -1.51 1.70 7.51
N TYR A 27 -1.75 0.52 8.11
CA TYR A 27 -1.08 -0.71 7.71
C TYR A 27 -2.09 -1.64 7.05
N VAL A 28 -1.75 -2.14 5.87
CA VAL A 28 -2.67 -2.94 5.06
C VAL A 28 -2.03 -4.30 4.79
N PRO A 29 -2.70 -5.40 5.13
CA PRO A 29 -2.17 -6.73 4.84
C PRO A 29 -2.20 -7.00 3.34
N ILE A 30 -1.25 -7.82 2.87
CA ILE A 30 -1.21 -8.21 1.47
C ILE A 30 -2.14 -9.39 1.28
N THR A 31 -3.39 -9.10 1.03
CA THR A 31 -4.41 -10.13 0.81
C THR A 31 -5.51 -9.56 -0.09
N GLU A 32 -5.98 -10.38 -1.02
CA GLU A 32 -7.03 -9.98 -1.94
C GLU A 32 -8.37 -9.76 -1.25
N ASP A 33 -8.53 -10.26 -0.03
CA ASP A 33 -9.75 -10.08 0.73
C ASP A 33 -9.86 -8.69 1.36
N ASN A 34 -8.78 -7.91 1.31
CA ASN A 34 -8.75 -6.59 1.91
C ASN A 34 -9.04 -5.50 0.89
N ARG A 35 -10.06 -4.68 1.16
CA ARG A 35 -10.45 -3.61 0.24
C ARG A 35 -9.33 -2.59 0.04
N HIS A 36 -8.61 -2.27 1.09
CA HIS A 36 -7.53 -1.30 1.00
C HIS A 36 -6.41 -1.82 0.12
N TYR A 37 -6.09 -3.10 0.24
CA TYR A 37 -5.10 -3.72 -0.61
C TYR A 37 -5.53 -3.66 -2.09
N ASN A 38 -6.78 -3.99 -2.36
CA ASN A 38 -7.30 -3.98 -3.72
C ASN A 38 -7.25 -2.59 -4.32
N GLU A 39 -7.57 -1.56 -3.53
CA GLU A 39 -7.50 -0.18 -3.99
C GLU A 39 -6.06 0.24 -4.26
N ILE A 40 -5.12 -0.16 -3.41
CA ILE A 40 -3.70 0.10 -3.61
C ILE A 40 -3.23 -0.49 -4.94
N MET A 41 -3.56 -1.74 -5.18
CA MET A 41 -3.17 -2.42 -6.41
C MET A 41 -3.78 -1.78 -7.64
N LYS A 42 -5.02 -1.33 -7.53
CA LYS A 42 -5.69 -0.63 -8.62
C LYS A 42 -4.93 0.65 -8.99
N GLN A 43 -4.51 1.42 -8.00
CA GLN A 43 -3.77 2.66 -8.24
C GLN A 43 -2.36 2.39 -8.78
N VAL A 44 -1.73 1.33 -8.33
CA VAL A 44 -0.42 0.93 -8.84
C VAL A 44 -0.54 0.56 -10.33
N LYS A 45 -1.54 -0.22 -10.68
CA LYS A 45 -1.78 -0.60 -12.08
C LYS A 45 -2.08 0.62 -12.95
N ALA A 46 -2.80 1.58 -12.41
CA ALA A 46 -3.13 2.81 -13.13
C ALA A 46 -1.93 3.74 -13.29
N GLY A 47 -0.83 3.48 -12.58
CA GLY A 47 0.36 4.32 -12.66
C GLY A 47 0.29 5.56 -11.80
N THR A 48 -0.70 5.65 -10.92
CA THR A 48 -0.86 6.83 -10.06
C THR A 48 -0.23 6.66 -8.69
N LEU A 49 0.21 5.44 -8.36
CA LEU A 49 0.82 5.13 -7.08
C LEU A 49 1.99 4.17 -7.27
N THR A 50 3.06 4.40 -6.54
CA THR A 50 4.20 3.47 -6.51
C THR A 50 4.43 3.01 -5.08
N ILE A 51 4.58 1.69 -4.89
CA ILE A 51 4.90 1.12 -3.59
C ILE A 51 6.41 1.03 -3.47
N LYS A 52 6.97 1.72 -2.49
CA LYS A 52 8.42 1.71 -2.27
C LYS A 52 8.85 0.43 -1.57
N ASP A 53 10.09 0.03 -1.81
CA ASP A 53 10.66 -1.11 -1.12
C ASP A 53 10.85 -0.80 0.36
N ALA A 54 10.82 -1.83 1.19
CA ALA A 54 11.10 -1.69 2.61
C ALA A 54 12.56 -1.31 2.83
N ASP A 55 12.80 -0.56 3.89
CA ASP A 55 14.17 -0.20 4.27
C ASP A 55 14.97 -1.39 4.77
#